data_ff89f01b769faabc066dc4053708b652
#
_entry.id   ff89f01b769faabc066dc4053708b652
#
_cell.length_a   1.000
_cell.length_b   1.000
_cell.length_c   1.000
_cell.angle_alpha   90.00
_cell.angle_beta   90.00
_cell.angle_gamma   90.00
#
_symmetry.space_group_name_H-M   'P 1'
#
loop_
_entity.id
_entity.type
_entity.pdbx_description
1 polymer ?
#
loop_
_entity_poly.entity_id
_entity_poly.type
_entity_poly.pdbx_seq_one_letter_code
_entity_poly.pdbx_strand_id
1 'polypeptide(L)'
;VGATEGHQIFVDVLTRFAERSRNPRLTPIIARIAVPPCVALLGRDGVGRGTVGAALTRAGVTVTPDPKAADVHVLVIAEALKPEDRADLANADRPIVTVLNKADLMGLGNGGPLTRAHRRAADCRALTGVPTVPMVALLATADLNEELMSALRVLVTEPADLTSTDAFVRSGHSVRPELRRRLLAALDRFGIASAVLALGEGVDAATVSTVLRRASQVDRVVEHIEAAAAPVRYRRVRSAITELYSLAVQSGDRRLAEFLS
;
A
#
# COMPACT_ATOMS: atom_id res chain seq x y z
N VAL A 1 -8.67 -6.74 19.85
CA VAL A 1 -7.46 -5.90 19.85
C VAL A 1 -6.53 -6.50 18.82
N GLY A 2 -6.28 -5.80 17.72
CA GLY A 2 -5.40 -6.28 16.66
C GLY A 2 -3.94 -6.32 17.13
N ALA A 3 -3.10 -7.16 16.48
CA ALA A 3 -1.68 -7.28 16.82
C ALA A 3 -0.93 -5.93 16.71
N THR A 4 -1.35 -5.05 15.81
CA THR A 4 -0.81 -3.69 15.65
C THR A 4 -1.17 -2.80 16.84
N GLU A 5 -2.40 -2.88 17.34
CA GLU A 5 -2.88 -2.11 18.48
C GLU A 5 -2.17 -2.52 19.77
N GLY A 6 -2.02 -3.83 20.03
CA GLY A 6 -1.28 -4.34 21.19
C GLY A 6 0.20 -3.92 21.19
N HIS A 7 0.84 -3.90 20.01
CA HIS A 7 2.20 -3.40 19.85
C HIS A 7 2.29 -1.91 20.20
N GLN A 8 1.38 -1.08 19.69
CA GLN A 8 1.38 0.36 19.97
C GLN A 8 1.17 0.65 21.47
N ILE A 9 0.22 -0.06 22.09
CA ILE A 9 -0.02 0.05 23.54
C ILE A 9 1.26 -0.25 24.33
N PHE A 10 1.99 -1.32 23.96
CA PHE A 10 3.24 -1.66 24.64
C PHE A 10 4.30 -0.56 24.49
N VAL A 11 4.47 -0.01 23.28
CA VAL A 11 5.41 1.10 23.02
C VAL A 11 5.04 2.32 23.86
N ASP A 12 3.76 2.70 23.90
CA ASP A 12 3.28 3.89 24.63
C ASP A 12 3.46 3.73 26.14
N VAL A 13 3.14 2.55 26.68
CA VAL A 13 3.29 2.25 28.11
C VAL A 13 4.76 2.27 28.53
N LEU A 14 5.64 1.66 27.73
CA LEU A 14 7.07 1.65 27.99
C LEU A 14 7.69 3.06 27.86
N THR A 15 7.23 3.87 26.92
CA THR A 15 7.67 5.26 26.76
C THR A 15 7.30 6.09 27.98
N ARG A 16 6.05 6.02 28.45
CA ARG A 16 5.61 6.71 29.67
C ARG A 16 6.39 6.27 30.93
N PHE A 17 6.72 4.96 31.00
CA PHE A 17 7.56 4.45 32.08
C PHE A 17 8.98 5.04 32.01
N ALA A 18 9.60 5.08 30.82
CA ALA A 18 10.93 5.64 30.63
C ALA A 18 11.01 7.12 31.02
N GLU A 19 10.03 7.93 30.64
CA GLU A 19 9.91 9.34 31.00
C GLU A 19 9.84 9.52 32.54
N ARG A 20 9.01 8.72 33.22
CA ARG A 20 8.85 8.80 34.68
C ARG A 20 10.07 8.31 35.45
N SER A 21 10.69 7.22 34.98
CA SER A 21 11.88 6.65 35.63
C SER A 21 13.17 7.40 35.31
N ARG A 22 13.17 8.25 34.26
CA ARG A 22 14.37 8.95 33.73
C ARG A 22 15.53 7.99 33.45
N ASN A 23 15.23 6.77 33.03
CA ASN A 23 16.23 5.75 32.73
C ASN A 23 16.66 5.81 31.27
N PRO A 24 17.87 6.36 30.94
CA PRO A 24 18.31 6.53 29.55
C PRO A 24 18.57 5.20 28.83
N ARG A 25 18.74 4.08 29.56
CA ARG A 25 18.96 2.75 28.96
C ARG A 25 17.72 2.19 28.27
N LEU A 26 16.53 2.74 28.57
CA LEU A 26 15.27 2.35 27.90
C LEU A 26 15.13 2.96 26.51
N THR A 27 15.74 4.11 26.26
CA THR A 27 15.63 4.86 25.00
C THR A 27 15.97 4.01 23.76
N PRO A 28 17.10 3.27 23.69
CA PRO A 28 17.43 2.46 22.51
C PRO A 28 16.47 1.26 22.32
N ILE A 29 15.94 0.71 23.42
CA ILE A 29 14.96 -0.38 23.35
C ILE A 29 13.66 0.15 22.74
N ILE A 30 13.17 1.29 23.25
CA ILE A 30 11.95 1.94 22.72
C ILE A 30 12.13 2.32 21.26
N ALA A 31 13.24 2.97 20.91
CA ALA A 31 13.53 3.37 19.54
C ALA A 31 13.44 2.17 18.58
N ARG A 32 13.99 1.01 18.95
CA ARG A 32 14.00 -0.19 18.12
C ARG A 32 12.62 -0.80 17.93
N ILE A 33 11.77 -0.83 18.94
CA ILE A 33 10.41 -1.37 18.82
C ILE A 33 9.44 -0.39 18.17
N ALA A 34 9.69 0.93 18.29
CA ALA A 34 8.85 1.95 17.69
C ALA A 34 9.05 2.13 16.18
N VAL A 35 10.15 1.58 15.61
CA VAL A 35 10.41 1.67 14.16
C VAL A 35 9.29 0.98 13.37
N PRO A 36 8.59 1.69 12.47
CA PRO A 36 7.62 1.07 11.59
C PRO A 36 8.26 -0.02 10.74
N PRO A 37 7.53 -1.10 10.41
CA PRO A 37 8.03 -2.09 9.47
C PRO A 37 8.32 -1.46 8.11
N CYS A 38 9.43 -1.85 7.49
CA CYS A 38 9.76 -1.41 6.14
C CYS A 38 9.56 -2.54 5.13
N VAL A 39 9.21 -2.15 3.89
CA VAL A 39 8.96 -3.09 2.79
C VAL A 39 9.97 -2.92 1.67
N ALA A 40 10.36 -4.02 1.02
CA ALA A 40 11.05 -4.01 -0.25
C ALA A 40 10.15 -4.54 -1.37
N LEU A 41 10.25 -3.90 -2.53
CA LEU A 41 9.45 -4.27 -3.70
C LEU A 41 10.26 -5.22 -4.60
N LEU A 42 9.71 -6.40 -4.81
CA LEU A 42 10.21 -7.39 -5.75
C LEU A 42 9.34 -7.42 -7.01
N GLY A 43 9.80 -8.08 -8.06
CA GLY A 43 9.06 -8.30 -9.28
C GLY A 43 9.82 -7.83 -10.51
N ARG A 44 9.36 -8.29 -11.67
CA ARG A 44 9.96 -8.07 -12.99
C ARG A 44 9.84 -6.61 -13.46
N ASP A 45 10.59 -6.26 -14.49
CA ASP A 45 10.41 -4.99 -15.15
C ASP A 45 9.04 -4.91 -15.85
N GLY A 46 8.49 -3.71 -15.93
CA GLY A 46 7.20 -3.45 -16.57
C GLY A 46 5.95 -3.73 -15.72
N VAL A 47 6.05 -4.40 -14.56
CA VAL A 47 4.91 -4.64 -13.66
C VAL A 47 4.48 -3.40 -12.87
N GLY A 48 5.27 -2.33 -12.89
CA GLY A 48 4.96 -1.07 -12.22
C GLY A 48 5.43 -0.98 -10.77
N ARG A 49 6.56 -1.62 -10.43
CA ARG A 49 7.18 -1.55 -9.08
C ARG A 49 7.33 -0.12 -8.58
N GLY A 50 7.85 0.78 -9.41
CA GLY A 50 8.04 2.18 -9.04
C GLY A 50 6.73 2.88 -8.66
N THR A 51 5.66 2.66 -9.42
CA THR A 51 4.34 3.23 -9.14
C THR A 51 3.73 2.65 -7.87
N VAL A 52 3.86 1.33 -7.65
CA VAL A 52 3.42 0.69 -6.40
C VAL A 52 4.22 1.25 -5.21
N GLY A 53 5.54 1.41 -5.35
CA GLY A 53 6.37 2.02 -4.30
C GLY A 53 5.93 3.44 -3.94
N ALA A 54 5.72 4.28 -4.95
CA ALA A 54 5.21 5.64 -4.74
C ALA A 54 3.83 5.65 -4.06
N ALA A 55 2.93 4.75 -4.49
CA ALA A 55 1.61 4.61 -3.89
C ALA A 55 1.68 4.19 -2.42
N LEU A 56 2.52 3.21 -2.08
CA LEU A 56 2.73 2.76 -0.70
C LEU A 56 3.37 3.85 0.17
N THR A 57 4.36 4.56 -0.36
CA THR A 57 4.98 5.70 0.36
C THR A 57 3.96 6.80 0.64
N ARG A 58 3.09 7.16 -0.32
CA ARG A 58 1.99 8.11 -0.08
C ARG A 58 0.96 7.60 0.92
N ALA A 59 0.82 6.29 1.05
CA ALA A 59 -0.03 5.66 2.05
C ALA A 59 0.63 5.50 3.43
N GLY A 60 1.86 6.03 3.63
CA GLY A 60 2.57 6.02 4.90
C GLY A 60 3.43 4.77 5.15
N VAL A 61 3.60 3.90 4.16
CA VAL A 61 4.46 2.72 4.26
C VAL A 61 5.91 3.09 3.99
N THR A 62 6.82 2.69 4.86
CA THR A 62 8.26 2.87 4.64
C THR A 62 8.76 1.87 3.61
N VAL A 63 9.31 2.36 2.50
CA VAL A 63 9.86 1.54 1.40
C VAL A 63 11.38 1.63 1.41
N THR A 64 12.06 0.47 1.33
CA THR A 64 13.52 0.38 1.21
C THR A 64 13.92 -0.21 -0.15
N PRO A 65 15.00 0.27 -0.76
CA PRO A 65 15.56 -0.34 -1.97
C PRO A 65 16.32 -1.65 -1.70
N ASP A 66 16.74 -1.90 -0.45
CA ASP A 66 17.47 -3.10 -0.07
C ASP A 66 16.53 -4.19 0.46
N PRO A 67 16.34 -5.30 -0.28
CA PRO A 67 15.50 -6.41 0.16
C PRO A 67 15.97 -7.04 1.48
N LYS A 68 17.27 -7.04 1.76
CA LYS A 68 17.83 -7.62 2.99
C LYS A 68 17.51 -6.79 4.24
N ALA A 69 17.35 -5.49 4.08
CA ALA A 69 16.96 -4.57 5.15
C ALA A 69 15.45 -4.55 5.40
N ALA A 70 14.64 -5.12 4.51
CA ALA A 70 13.20 -5.13 4.64
C ALA A 70 12.69 -6.10 5.70
N ASP A 71 11.59 -5.73 6.33
CA ASP A 71 10.83 -6.59 7.25
C ASP A 71 9.81 -7.47 6.52
N VAL A 72 9.27 -6.95 5.41
CA VAL A 72 8.26 -7.60 4.57
C VAL A 72 8.63 -7.38 3.10
N HIS A 73 8.49 -8.42 2.30
CA HIS A 73 8.60 -8.30 0.85
C HIS A 73 7.23 -8.07 0.21
N VAL A 74 7.19 -7.23 -0.80
CA VAL A 74 6.00 -7.01 -1.63
C VAL A 74 6.34 -7.39 -3.06
N LEU A 75 5.87 -8.57 -3.50
CA LEU A 75 6.03 -9.01 -4.88
C LEU A 75 4.98 -8.34 -5.76
N VAL A 76 5.43 -7.52 -6.71
CA VAL A 76 4.55 -6.88 -7.69
C VAL A 76 4.49 -7.72 -8.96
N ILE A 77 3.29 -8.13 -9.32
CA ILE A 77 3.00 -8.83 -10.58
C ILE A 77 1.97 -8.04 -11.40
N ALA A 78 1.88 -8.34 -12.69
CA ALA A 78 0.82 -7.85 -13.57
C ALA A 78 0.28 -9.02 -14.40
N GLU A 79 -1.03 -9.01 -14.68
CA GLU A 79 -1.76 -10.01 -15.48
C GLU A 79 -1.75 -11.44 -14.88
N ALA A 80 -0.58 -12.08 -14.83
CA ALA A 80 -0.44 -13.46 -14.38
C ALA A 80 0.88 -13.69 -13.66
N LEU A 81 0.90 -14.69 -12.79
CA LEU A 81 2.10 -15.18 -12.14
C LEU A 81 3.00 -15.89 -13.13
N LYS A 82 4.22 -15.41 -13.33
CA LYS A 82 5.22 -15.99 -14.24
C LYS A 82 6.19 -16.90 -13.46
N PRO A 83 7.02 -17.72 -14.15
CA PRO A 83 8.00 -18.58 -13.49
C PRO A 83 8.98 -17.81 -12.59
N GLU A 84 9.42 -16.62 -13.01
CA GLU A 84 10.33 -15.75 -12.25
C GLU A 84 9.68 -15.27 -10.95
N ASP A 85 8.40 -14.89 -11.01
CA ASP A 85 7.63 -14.47 -9.84
C ASP A 85 7.50 -15.63 -8.83
N ARG A 86 7.36 -16.87 -9.32
CA ARG A 86 7.34 -18.08 -8.46
C ARG A 86 8.70 -18.35 -7.81
N ALA A 87 9.79 -18.09 -8.53
CA ALA A 87 11.12 -18.21 -7.98
C ALA A 87 11.33 -17.19 -6.84
N ASP A 88 10.90 -15.94 -7.02
CA ASP A 88 10.94 -14.91 -5.97
C ASP A 88 10.13 -15.34 -4.73
N LEU A 89 8.94 -15.94 -4.93
CA LEU A 89 8.12 -16.45 -3.83
C LEU A 89 8.80 -17.61 -3.09
N ALA A 90 9.40 -18.55 -3.84
CA ALA A 90 10.06 -19.73 -3.26
C ALA A 90 11.34 -19.38 -2.49
N ASN A 91 12.04 -18.33 -2.89
CA ASN A 91 13.28 -17.86 -2.27
C ASN A 91 13.06 -16.78 -1.20
N ALA A 92 11.80 -16.42 -0.90
CA ALA A 92 11.50 -15.39 0.07
C ALA A 92 11.91 -15.82 1.49
N ASP A 93 12.84 -15.10 2.09
CA ASP A 93 13.31 -15.28 3.48
C ASP A 93 12.56 -14.37 4.47
N ARG A 94 11.65 -13.54 3.99
CA ARG A 94 10.82 -12.60 4.73
C ARG A 94 9.34 -12.90 4.51
N PRO A 95 8.44 -12.48 5.42
CA PRO A 95 7.02 -12.43 5.12
C PRO A 95 6.76 -11.71 3.81
N ILE A 96 5.91 -12.27 2.95
CA ILE A 96 5.69 -11.74 1.60
C ILE A 96 4.20 -11.56 1.31
N VAL A 97 3.88 -10.47 0.60
CA VAL A 97 2.55 -10.16 0.07
C VAL A 97 2.68 -9.97 -1.44
N THR A 98 1.77 -10.51 -2.22
CA THR A 98 1.74 -10.30 -3.67
C THR A 98 0.75 -9.18 -4.01
N VAL A 99 1.18 -8.22 -4.82
CA VAL A 99 0.34 -7.16 -5.38
C VAL A 99 0.13 -7.42 -6.87
N LEU A 100 -1.11 -7.70 -7.27
CA LEU A 100 -1.53 -7.80 -8.66
C LEU A 100 -1.84 -6.39 -9.17
N ASN A 101 -0.82 -5.69 -9.66
CA ASN A 101 -0.93 -4.32 -10.16
C ASN A 101 -1.57 -4.27 -11.56
N LYS A 102 -1.96 -3.08 -12.02
CA LYS A 102 -2.69 -2.84 -13.27
C LYS A 102 -4.01 -3.62 -13.33
N ALA A 103 -4.69 -3.68 -12.19
CA ALA A 103 -5.93 -4.43 -12.03
C ALA A 103 -7.06 -3.93 -12.94
N ASP A 104 -7.00 -2.69 -13.37
CA ASP A 104 -7.87 -2.03 -14.36
C ASP A 104 -7.74 -2.63 -15.77
N LEU A 105 -6.61 -3.26 -16.10
CA LEU A 105 -6.35 -3.88 -17.41
C LEU A 105 -6.85 -5.34 -17.53
N MET A 106 -7.52 -5.88 -16.49
CA MET A 106 -7.99 -7.27 -16.49
C MET A 106 -9.18 -7.54 -17.45
N GLY A 107 -9.56 -6.54 -18.24
CA GLY A 107 -10.61 -6.62 -19.27
C GLY A 107 -12.03 -6.45 -18.71
N LEU A 108 -12.95 -6.21 -19.64
CA LEU A 108 -14.37 -5.97 -19.36
C LEU A 108 -15.10 -7.32 -19.26
N GLY A 109 -15.26 -7.85 -18.07
CA GLY A 109 -16.12 -9.03 -17.81
C GLY A 109 -17.28 -8.63 -16.88
N ASN A 110 -18.15 -9.59 -16.56
CA ASN A 110 -19.25 -9.37 -15.61
C ASN A 110 -18.71 -8.82 -14.28
N GLY A 111 -19.11 -7.58 -13.91
CA GLY A 111 -18.68 -6.88 -12.71
C GLY A 111 -17.42 -6.02 -12.88
N GLY A 112 -16.94 -5.83 -14.11
CA GLY A 112 -15.83 -4.93 -14.43
C GLY A 112 -14.42 -5.47 -14.12
N PRO A 113 -13.37 -4.69 -14.42
CA PRO A 113 -11.99 -5.15 -14.35
C PRO A 113 -11.55 -5.50 -12.92
N LEU A 114 -11.96 -4.74 -11.91
CA LEU A 114 -11.59 -5.02 -10.52
C LEU A 114 -12.18 -6.34 -10.02
N THR A 115 -13.41 -6.70 -10.39
CA THR A 115 -14.00 -8.00 -10.04
C THR A 115 -13.17 -9.15 -10.61
N ARG A 116 -12.73 -9.03 -11.86
CA ARG A 116 -11.84 -10.02 -12.49
C ARG A 116 -10.48 -10.06 -11.82
N ALA A 117 -9.92 -8.92 -11.48
CA ALA A 117 -8.65 -8.83 -10.75
C ALA A 117 -8.74 -9.50 -9.37
N HIS A 118 -9.85 -9.34 -8.65
CA HIS A 118 -10.08 -10.05 -7.38
C HIS A 118 -10.14 -11.56 -7.55
N ARG A 119 -10.84 -12.07 -8.58
CA ARG A 119 -10.85 -13.50 -8.90
C ARG A 119 -9.44 -13.99 -9.21
N ARG A 120 -8.71 -13.25 -10.06
CA ARG A 120 -7.33 -13.60 -10.42
C ARG A 120 -6.39 -13.60 -9.22
N ALA A 121 -6.55 -12.65 -8.31
CA ALA A 121 -5.79 -12.60 -7.07
C ALA A 121 -6.12 -13.81 -6.16
N ALA A 122 -7.39 -14.22 -6.09
CA ALA A 122 -7.80 -15.42 -5.38
C ALA A 122 -7.17 -16.70 -5.97
N ASP A 123 -7.13 -16.83 -7.31
CA ASP A 123 -6.46 -17.94 -8.00
C ASP A 123 -4.95 -17.95 -7.69
N CYS A 124 -4.29 -16.79 -7.74
CA CYS A 124 -2.87 -16.68 -7.39
C CYS A 124 -2.63 -17.11 -5.93
N ARG A 125 -3.47 -16.66 -5.01
CA ARG A 125 -3.40 -17.06 -3.60
C ARG A 125 -3.59 -18.57 -3.42
N ALA A 126 -4.54 -19.17 -4.12
CA ALA A 126 -4.80 -20.61 -4.07
C ALA A 126 -3.59 -21.42 -4.57
N LEU A 127 -2.89 -20.92 -5.61
CA LEU A 127 -1.72 -21.57 -6.19
C LEU A 127 -0.45 -21.43 -5.32
N THR A 128 -0.29 -20.32 -4.60
CA THR A 128 0.97 -19.97 -3.94
C THR A 128 0.90 -20.04 -2.42
N GLY A 129 -0.28 -20.03 -1.83
CA GLY A 129 -0.50 -19.85 -0.39
C GLY A 129 -0.23 -18.41 0.09
N VAL A 130 0.25 -17.51 -0.77
CA VAL A 130 0.61 -16.14 -0.43
C VAL A 130 -0.57 -15.19 -0.61
N PRO A 131 -0.87 -14.31 0.35
CA PRO A 131 -1.88 -13.28 0.18
C PRO A 131 -1.61 -12.45 -1.08
N THR A 132 -2.62 -12.38 -1.97
CA THR A 132 -2.53 -11.62 -3.23
C THR A 132 -3.64 -10.60 -3.27
N VAL A 133 -3.29 -9.33 -3.52
CA VAL A 133 -4.22 -8.19 -3.51
C VAL A 133 -4.16 -7.47 -4.86
N PRO A 134 -5.30 -7.27 -5.55
CA PRO A 134 -5.32 -6.45 -6.76
C PRO A 134 -5.13 -4.98 -6.41
N MET A 135 -4.45 -4.24 -7.29
CA MET A 135 -4.17 -2.81 -7.12
C MET A 135 -4.16 -2.09 -8.48
N VAL A 136 -4.65 -0.86 -8.48
CA VAL A 136 -4.42 0.13 -9.55
C VAL A 136 -3.54 1.23 -8.98
N ALA A 137 -2.22 0.97 -8.93
CA ALA A 137 -1.28 1.85 -8.23
C ALA A 137 -1.27 3.27 -8.77
N LEU A 138 -1.54 3.46 -10.06
CA LEU A 138 -1.63 4.79 -10.70
C LEU A 138 -2.63 5.69 -9.99
N LEU A 139 -3.81 5.16 -9.63
CA LEU A 139 -4.87 5.94 -8.97
C LEU A 139 -4.50 6.37 -7.54
N ALA A 140 -3.69 5.57 -6.85
CA ALA A 140 -3.19 5.95 -5.52
C ALA A 140 -2.15 7.07 -5.57
N THR A 141 -1.52 7.29 -6.73
CA THR A 141 -0.54 8.35 -6.94
C THR A 141 -1.11 9.56 -7.68
N ALA A 142 -2.38 9.51 -8.08
CA ALA A 142 -3.02 10.57 -8.83
C ALA A 142 -2.97 11.90 -8.06
N ASP A 143 -2.58 12.95 -8.77
CA ASP A 143 -2.60 14.34 -8.28
C ASP A 143 -3.41 15.17 -9.29
N LEU A 144 -4.63 15.52 -8.89
CA LEU A 144 -5.57 16.23 -9.72
C LEU A 144 -5.57 17.72 -9.36
N ASN A 145 -4.79 18.49 -10.09
CA ASN A 145 -4.85 19.94 -10.00
C ASN A 145 -6.17 20.48 -10.59
N GLU A 146 -6.45 21.78 -10.37
CA GLU A 146 -7.70 22.39 -10.81
C GLU A 146 -7.91 22.33 -12.33
N GLU A 147 -6.85 22.35 -13.12
CA GLU A 147 -6.93 22.25 -14.59
C GLU A 147 -7.44 20.86 -15.02
N LEU A 148 -6.93 19.77 -14.41
CA LEU A 148 -7.37 18.40 -14.65
C LEU A 148 -8.81 18.19 -14.12
N MET A 149 -9.11 18.75 -12.96
CA MET A 149 -10.47 18.70 -12.41
C MET A 149 -11.48 19.43 -13.29
N SER A 150 -11.13 20.60 -13.82
CA SER A 150 -11.99 21.34 -14.77
C SER A 150 -12.22 20.54 -16.05
N ALA A 151 -11.17 19.89 -16.57
CA ALA A 151 -11.31 19.00 -17.73
C ALA A 151 -12.22 17.80 -17.45
N LEU A 152 -12.12 17.17 -16.28
CA LEU A 152 -13.02 16.09 -15.87
C LEU A 152 -14.48 16.56 -15.77
N ARG A 153 -14.74 17.78 -15.27
CA ARG A 153 -16.10 18.36 -15.24
C ARG A 153 -16.66 18.57 -16.64
N VAL A 154 -15.84 18.99 -17.59
CA VAL A 154 -16.27 19.10 -19.00
C VAL A 154 -16.63 17.73 -19.57
N LEU A 155 -15.84 16.67 -19.24
CA LEU A 155 -16.13 15.30 -19.67
C LEU A 155 -17.47 14.73 -19.10
N VAL A 156 -18.01 15.31 -18.03
CA VAL A 156 -19.35 14.95 -17.53
C VAL A 156 -20.45 15.43 -18.47
N THR A 157 -20.31 16.64 -19.00
CA THR A 157 -21.33 17.27 -19.87
C THR A 157 -21.11 16.94 -21.35
N GLU A 158 -19.90 16.73 -21.74
CA GLU A 158 -19.47 16.36 -23.11
C GLU A 158 -18.65 15.07 -23.02
N PRO A 159 -19.28 13.87 -23.13
CA PRO A 159 -18.56 12.61 -23.01
C PRO A 159 -17.55 12.40 -24.15
N ALA A 160 -16.33 11.98 -23.82
CA ALA A 160 -15.32 11.62 -24.78
C ALA A 160 -15.25 10.11 -25.00
N ASP A 161 -14.73 9.71 -26.16
CA ASP A 161 -14.55 8.29 -26.50
C ASP A 161 -13.40 7.68 -25.66
N LEU A 162 -13.77 6.81 -24.72
CA LEU A 162 -12.84 6.06 -23.86
C LEU A 162 -12.60 4.62 -24.35
N THR A 163 -12.99 4.26 -25.58
CA THR A 163 -12.76 2.90 -26.13
C THR A 163 -11.28 2.57 -26.28
N SER A 164 -10.47 3.57 -26.63
CA SER A 164 -9.01 3.46 -26.66
C SER A 164 -8.33 4.76 -26.23
N THR A 165 -7.04 4.70 -25.90
CA THR A 165 -6.22 5.88 -25.61
C THR A 165 -6.14 6.82 -26.81
N ASP A 166 -6.01 6.26 -28.02
CA ASP A 166 -5.95 7.01 -29.27
C ASP A 166 -7.29 7.70 -29.58
N ALA A 167 -8.41 6.99 -29.45
CA ALA A 167 -9.74 7.55 -29.63
C ALA A 167 -9.97 8.70 -28.64
N PHE A 168 -9.63 8.51 -27.37
CA PHE A 168 -9.76 9.55 -26.36
C PHE A 168 -8.94 10.81 -26.68
N VAL A 169 -7.74 10.68 -27.24
CA VAL A 169 -6.87 11.84 -27.55
C VAL A 169 -7.23 12.50 -28.88
N ARG A 170 -7.59 11.70 -29.92
CA ARG A 170 -7.73 12.20 -31.29
C ARG A 170 -9.15 12.60 -31.68
N SER A 171 -10.18 12.17 -30.94
CA SER A 171 -11.58 12.58 -31.23
C SER A 171 -11.73 14.10 -31.13
N GLY A 172 -12.65 14.66 -31.92
CA GLY A 172 -13.07 16.07 -31.77
C GLY A 172 -13.72 16.28 -30.41
N HIS A 173 -13.20 17.21 -29.60
CA HIS A 173 -13.71 17.47 -28.25
C HIS A 173 -13.26 18.86 -27.76
N SER A 174 -14.03 19.50 -26.89
CA SER A 174 -13.70 20.81 -26.31
C SER A 174 -12.46 20.79 -25.40
N VAL A 175 -12.22 19.69 -24.69
CA VAL A 175 -10.98 19.49 -23.93
C VAL A 175 -9.83 19.24 -24.89
N ARG A 176 -8.78 20.08 -24.84
CA ARG A 176 -7.62 20.01 -25.72
C ARG A 176 -6.88 18.66 -25.63
N PRO A 177 -6.30 18.13 -26.72
CA PRO A 177 -5.59 16.86 -26.75
C PRO A 177 -4.47 16.75 -25.72
N GLU A 178 -3.73 17.83 -25.45
CA GLU A 178 -2.64 17.86 -24.46
C GLU A 178 -3.16 17.58 -23.06
N LEU A 179 -4.30 18.17 -22.71
CA LEU A 179 -4.92 17.97 -21.40
C LEU A 179 -5.51 16.57 -21.27
N ARG A 180 -6.06 16.02 -22.36
CA ARG A 180 -6.51 14.62 -22.40
C ARG A 180 -5.36 13.62 -22.24
N ARG A 181 -4.17 13.90 -22.83
CA ARG A 181 -2.95 13.10 -22.58
C ARG A 181 -2.52 13.16 -21.10
N ARG A 182 -2.58 14.34 -20.49
CA ARG A 182 -2.27 14.49 -19.06
C ARG A 182 -3.25 13.74 -18.18
N LEU A 183 -4.55 13.75 -18.50
CA LEU A 183 -5.54 12.95 -17.81
C LEU A 183 -5.23 11.44 -17.93
N LEU A 184 -4.90 10.95 -19.14
CA LEU A 184 -4.49 9.55 -19.31
C LEU A 184 -3.23 9.20 -18.52
N ALA A 185 -2.24 10.08 -18.50
CA ALA A 185 -1.02 9.86 -17.74
C ALA A 185 -1.26 9.79 -16.22
N ALA A 186 -2.24 10.56 -15.71
CA ALA A 186 -2.56 10.64 -14.30
C ALA A 186 -3.52 9.52 -13.82
N LEU A 187 -4.46 9.10 -14.68
CA LEU A 187 -5.61 8.29 -14.26
C LEU A 187 -5.81 7.01 -15.09
N ASP A 188 -5.21 6.94 -16.30
CA ASP A 188 -5.62 6.01 -17.36
C ASP A 188 -7.14 6.12 -17.65
N ARG A 189 -7.64 5.33 -18.59
CA ARG A 189 -9.08 5.33 -18.98
C ARG A 189 -10.00 4.93 -17.83
N PHE A 190 -9.58 3.96 -17.03
CA PHE A 190 -10.35 3.46 -15.88
C PHE A 190 -10.55 4.55 -14.81
N GLY A 191 -9.49 5.28 -14.46
CA GLY A 191 -9.58 6.37 -13.51
C GLY A 191 -10.36 7.58 -14.03
N ILE A 192 -10.21 7.91 -15.33
CA ILE A 192 -11.02 8.96 -15.97
C ILE A 192 -12.50 8.61 -15.89
N ALA A 193 -12.88 7.38 -16.28
CA ALA A 193 -14.27 6.94 -16.21
C ALA A 193 -14.80 6.97 -14.77
N SER A 194 -14.00 6.52 -13.80
CA SER A 194 -14.38 6.54 -12.38
C SER A 194 -14.59 7.96 -11.85
N ALA A 195 -13.71 8.90 -12.22
CA ALA A 195 -13.80 10.30 -11.81
C ALA A 195 -15.00 11.00 -12.46
N VAL A 196 -15.25 10.77 -13.76
CA VAL A 196 -16.37 11.34 -14.50
C VAL A 196 -17.71 10.85 -13.93
N LEU A 197 -17.82 9.55 -13.62
CA LEU A 197 -19.02 8.99 -12.98
C LEU A 197 -19.27 9.64 -11.62
N ALA A 198 -18.26 9.73 -10.78
CA ALA A 198 -18.40 10.36 -9.46
C ALA A 198 -18.83 11.83 -9.58
N LEU A 199 -18.19 12.61 -10.46
CA LEU A 199 -18.56 14.02 -10.70
C LEU A 199 -19.99 14.14 -11.25
N GLY A 200 -20.44 13.20 -12.08
CA GLY A 200 -21.82 13.13 -12.58
C GLY A 200 -22.86 12.91 -11.48
N GLU A 201 -22.47 12.30 -10.36
CA GLU A 201 -23.27 12.17 -9.15
C GLU A 201 -23.24 13.44 -8.26
N GLY A 202 -22.54 14.49 -8.69
CA GLY A 202 -22.51 15.79 -8.01
C GLY A 202 -21.53 15.89 -6.85
N VAL A 203 -20.54 14.97 -6.74
CA VAL A 203 -19.54 15.04 -5.66
C VAL A 203 -18.48 16.12 -5.92
N ASP A 204 -17.83 16.57 -4.86
CA ASP A 204 -16.74 17.54 -4.91
C ASP A 204 -15.37 16.90 -5.27
N ALA A 205 -14.37 17.75 -5.51
CA ALA A 205 -13.02 17.32 -5.87
C ALA A 205 -12.35 16.44 -4.81
N ALA A 206 -12.58 16.69 -3.52
CA ALA A 206 -12.03 15.92 -2.42
C ALA A 206 -12.62 14.51 -2.40
N THR A 207 -13.91 14.39 -2.66
CA THR A 207 -14.63 13.12 -2.80
C THR A 207 -14.15 12.34 -4.01
N VAL A 208 -13.87 12.98 -5.16
CA VAL A 208 -13.26 12.33 -6.33
C VAL A 208 -11.92 11.67 -5.95
N SER A 209 -11.05 12.38 -5.24
CA SER A 209 -9.77 11.83 -4.77
C SER A 209 -9.97 10.61 -3.86
N THR A 210 -11.00 10.65 -3.01
CA THR A 210 -11.37 9.51 -2.14
C THR A 210 -11.87 8.32 -2.96
N VAL A 211 -12.70 8.56 -3.98
CA VAL A 211 -13.18 7.52 -4.90
C VAL A 211 -12.02 6.86 -5.64
N LEU A 212 -11.08 7.65 -6.17
CA LEU A 212 -9.90 7.13 -6.86
C LEU A 212 -8.99 6.33 -5.90
N ARG A 213 -8.75 6.83 -4.68
CA ARG A 213 -8.01 6.09 -3.67
C ARG A 213 -8.68 4.75 -3.36
N ARG A 214 -9.99 4.72 -3.18
CA ARG A 214 -10.74 3.48 -2.95
C ARG A 214 -10.64 2.53 -4.14
N ALA A 215 -10.79 3.04 -5.37
CA ALA A 215 -10.63 2.26 -6.60
C ALA A 215 -9.21 1.72 -6.78
N SER A 216 -8.20 2.41 -6.27
CA SER A 216 -6.81 1.96 -6.31
C SER A 216 -6.55 0.70 -5.48
N GLN A 217 -7.36 0.41 -4.47
CA GLN A 217 -7.21 -0.67 -3.48
C GLN A 217 -5.94 -0.57 -2.61
N VAL A 218 -5.28 0.59 -2.58
CA VAL A 218 -4.02 0.77 -1.82
C VAL A 218 -4.18 0.47 -0.33
N ASP A 219 -5.31 0.86 0.28
CA ASP A 219 -5.56 0.63 1.69
C ASP A 219 -5.62 -0.86 2.04
N ARG A 220 -6.21 -1.69 1.15
CA ARG A 220 -6.21 -3.15 1.31
C ARG A 220 -4.80 -3.75 1.19
N VAL A 221 -3.97 -3.20 0.32
CA VAL A 221 -2.55 -3.62 0.24
C VAL A 221 -1.84 -3.30 1.54
N VAL A 222 -2.04 -2.10 2.10
CA VAL A 222 -1.48 -1.69 3.39
C VAL A 222 -1.94 -2.63 4.51
N GLU A 223 -3.23 -2.96 4.60
CA GLU A 223 -3.76 -3.92 5.58
C GLU A 223 -3.05 -5.28 5.51
N HIS A 224 -2.80 -5.80 4.31
CA HIS A 224 -2.10 -7.08 4.14
C HIS A 224 -0.61 -6.99 4.50
N ILE A 225 0.05 -5.87 4.20
CA ILE A 225 1.43 -5.60 4.64
C ILE A 225 1.50 -5.55 6.16
N GLU A 226 0.57 -4.85 6.81
CA GLU A 226 0.48 -4.75 8.26
C GLU A 226 0.26 -6.13 8.92
N ALA A 227 -0.60 -6.95 8.33
CA ALA A 227 -0.82 -8.33 8.78
C ALA A 227 0.45 -9.20 8.60
N ALA A 228 1.14 -9.07 7.46
CA ALA A 228 2.40 -9.78 7.21
C ALA A 228 3.54 -9.32 8.15
N ALA A 229 3.52 -8.06 8.60
CA ALA A 229 4.50 -7.51 9.54
C ALA A 229 4.25 -7.94 11.01
N ALA A 230 3.09 -8.47 11.34
CA ALA A 230 2.74 -8.84 12.72
C ALA A 230 3.77 -9.78 13.38
N PRO A 231 4.28 -10.86 12.74
CA PRO A 231 5.32 -11.71 13.31
C PRO A 231 6.64 -10.98 13.58
N VAL A 232 6.97 -9.96 12.77
CA VAL A 232 8.18 -9.14 12.95
C VAL A 232 8.03 -8.27 14.19
N ARG A 233 6.88 -7.58 14.33
CA ARG A 233 6.58 -6.79 15.53
C ARG A 233 6.60 -7.64 16.79
N TYR A 234 5.97 -8.81 16.75
CA TYR A 234 5.99 -9.75 17.88
C TYR A 234 7.41 -10.13 18.30
N ARG A 235 8.30 -10.47 17.35
CA ARG A 235 9.70 -10.79 17.65
C ARG A 235 10.44 -9.60 18.26
N ARG A 236 10.20 -8.38 17.76
CA ARG A 236 10.81 -7.15 18.31
C ARG A 236 10.37 -6.91 19.76
N VAL A 237 9.07 -7.03 20.04
CA VAL A 237 8.52 -6.89 21.40
C VAL A 237 9.07 -7.96 22.33
N ARG A 238 9.07 -9.21 21.91
CA ARG A 238 9.62 -10.32 22.71
C ARG A 238 11.10 -10.10 23.04
N SER A 239 11.91 -9.69 22.07
CA SER A 239 13.33 -9.36 22.29
C SER A 239 13.48 -8.19 23.27
N ALA A 240 12.66 -7.16 23.13
CA ALA A 240 12.68 -6.02 24.05
C ALA A 240 12.32 -6.41 25.48
N ILE A 241 11.31 -7.24 25.67
CA ILE A 241 10.92 -7.76 26.99
C ILE A 241 12.09 -8.53 27.64
N THR A 242 12.76 -9.40 26.88
CA THR A 242 13.93 -10.16 27.37
C THR A 242 15.05 -9.22 27.81
N GLU A 243 15.32 -8.18 27.02
CA GLU A 243 16.35 -7.19 27.33
C GLU A 243 15.99 -6.33 28.55
N LEU A 244 14.70 -5.97 28.70
CA LEU A 244 14.20 -5.23 29.86
C LEU A 244 14.35 -6.05 31.16
N TYR A 245 14.04 -7.35 31.14
CA TYR A 245 14.30 -8.22 32.29
C TYR A 245 15.78 -8.29 32.62
N SER A 246 16.64 -8.46 31.62
CA SER A 246 18.09 -8.48 31.82
C SER A 246 18.60 -7.16 32.43
N LEU A 247 18.07 -6.05 31.93
CA LEU A 247 18.39 -4.71 32.44
C LEU A 247 17.95 -4.53 33.89
N ALA A 248 16.74 -4.98 34.25
CA ALA A 248 16.22 -4.88 35.62
C ALA A 248 17.09 -5.66 36.61
N VAL A 249 17.50 -6.87 36.24
CA VAL A 249 18.40 -7.72 37.07
C VAL A 249 19.78 -7.09 37.21
N GLN A 250 20.40 -6.63 36.10
CA GLN A 250 21.75 -6.06 36.13
C GLN A 250 21.84 -4.72 36.86
N SER A 251 20.80 -3.89 36.79
CA SER A 251 20.78 -2.58 37.42
C SER A 251 20.23 -2.60 38.86
N GLY A 252 19.60 -3.71 39.29
CA GLY A 252 18.88 -3.74 40.56
C GLY A 252 17.68 -2.81 40.60
N ASP A 253 17.15 -2.38 39.46
CA ASP A 253 16.05 -1.43 39.32
C ASP A 253 14.71 -2.10 39.71
N ARG A 254 14.33 -1.94 40.99
CA ARG A 254 13.07 -2.48 41.50
C ARG A 254 11.83 -1.96 40.76
N ARG A 255 11.86 -0.65 40.34
CA ARG A 255 10.73 -0.05 39.62
C ARG A 255 10.53 -0.71 38.23
N LEU A 256 11.65 -1.02 37.56
CA LEU A 256 11.60 -1.71 36.29
C LEU A 256 11.13 -3.17 36.48
N ALA A 257 11.59 -3.83 37.53
CA ALA A 257 11.13 -5.20 37.86
C ALA A 257 9.62 -5.25 38.16
N GLU A 258 9.11 -4.30 38.94
CA GLU A 258 7.67 -4.14 39.24
C GLU A 258 6.85 -3.81 37.99
N PHE A 259 7.40 -3.02 37.06
CA PHE A 259 6.76 -2.70 35.80
C PHE A 259 6.59 -3.93 34.87
N LEU A 260 7.49 -4.92 34.98
CA LEU A 260 7.50 -6.11 34.15
C LEU A 260 6.75 -7.31 34.77
N SER A 261 6.32 -7.21 36.02
CA SER A 261 5.53 -8.23 36.73
C SER A 261 4.04 -8.09 36.48
#